data_87987f3680d9e1de0efe885aaa9db264
#
_entry.id   87987f3680d9e1de0efe885aaa9db264
#
_cell.length_a   1.000
_cell.length_b   1.000
_cell.length_c   1.000
_cell.angle_alpha   90.00
_cell.angle_beta   90.00
_cell.angle_gamma   90.00
#
_symmetry.space_group_name_H-M   'P 1'
#
loop_
_entity.id
_entity.type
_entity.pdbx_description
1 polymer ?
#
loop_
_entity_poly.entity_id
_entity_poly.type
_entity_poly.pdbx_seq_one_letter_code
_entity_poly.pdbx_strand_id
1 'polypeptide(L)'
;MTETDPHLLGPGLLPTPFTAAEIRDATGSGKEIHLLLEGPDGPLGEHVNRFRDTDDEGATLDRWAVEDPHAVVSNRVTWAELQGHAAFDADTTSVSTVSLSTPLGQLTCRKYDTDDGVFWFSIDHPGMPVQYESDGMRTTVLSIETESAPSP
;
A
#
# COMPACT_ATOMS: atom_id res chain seq x y z
N MET A 1 13.67 -6.59 30.24
CA MET A 1 12.38 -6.56 29.52
C MET A 1 12.63 -6.16 28.09
N THR A 2 12.26 -7.03 27.17
CA THR A 2 12.50 -6.78 25.76
C THR A 2 11.31 -6.01 25.18
N GLU A 3 11.56 -4.84 24.67
CA GLU A 3 10.51 -4.11 23.96
C GLU A 3 10.29 -4.78 22.63
N THR A 4 9.04 -5.06 22.30
CA THR A 4 8.68 -5.60 21.00
C THR A 4 8.53 -4.44 20.03
N ASP A 5 9.33 -4.45 18.96
CA ASP A 5 9.21 -3.46 17.91
C ASP A 5 7.97 -3.81 17.09
N PRO A 6 6.93 -2.95 17.05
CA PRO A 6 5.71 -3.24 16.32
C PRO A 6 5.92 -3.28 14.80
N HIS A 7 7.05 -2.77 14.29
CA HIS A 7 7.40 -2.89 12.87
C HIS A 7 7.97 -4.25 12.54
N LEU A 8 8.48 -4.98 13.53
CA LEU A 8 9.16 -6.26 13.32
C LEU A 8 8.19 -7.40 13.59
N LEU A 9 7.73 -8.06 12.54
CA LEU A 9 6.71 -9.11 12.65
C LEU A 9 7.26 -10.49 12.96
N GLY A 10 8.56 -10.71 12.77
CA GLY A 10 9.15 -12.01 13.08
C GLY A 10 10.66 -12.02 12.87
N PRO A 11 11.32 -13.12 13.31
CA PRO A 11 12.75 -13.26 13.11
C PRO A 11 13.08 -13.42 11.62
N GLY A 12 14.19 -12.84 11.19
CA GLY A 12 14.62 -12.91 9.81
C GLY A 12 13.87 -11.99 8.85
N LEU A 13 12.93 -11.20 9.37
CA LEU A 13 12.19 -10.21 8.58
C LEU A 13 12.73 -8.81 8.83
N LEU A 14 12.69 -7.98 7.79
CA LEU A 14 12.98 -6.56 7.95
C LEU A 14 11.81 -5.88 8.66
N PRO A 15 12.07 -4.78 9.41
CA PRO A 15 10.96 -4.00 9.96
C PRO A 15 10.08 -3.49 8.82
N THR A 16 8.77 -3.53 9.03
CA THR A 16 7.83 -3.01 8.03
C THR A 16 7.87 -1.49 8.00
N PRO A 17 7.53 -0.87 6.88
CA PRO A 17 7.53 0.61 6.81
C PRO A 17 6.50 1.24 7.74
N PHE A 18 5.38 0.53 7.98
CA PHE A 18 4.31 1.01 8.85
C PHE A 18 3.80 -0.09 9.74
N THR A 19 3.30 0.29 10.91
CA THR A 19 2.61 -0.64 11.81
C THR A 19 1.14 -0.76 11.43
N ALA A 20 0.48 -1.80 11.93
CA ALA A 20 -0.96 -1.96 11.74
C ALA A 20 -1.73 -0.74 12.25
N ALA A 21 -1.32 -0.19 13.40
CA ALA A 21 -1.96 1.01 13.97
C ALA A 21 -1.79 2.24 13.08
N GLU A 22 -0.61 2.41 12.50
CA GLU A 22 -0.35 3.53 11.58
C GLU A 22 -1.19 3.41 10.31
N ILE A 23 -1.32 2.19 9.78
CA ILE A 23 -2.14 1.93 8.60
C ILE A 23 -3.62 2.22 8.93
N ARG A 24 -4.09 1.74 10.08
CA ARG A 24 -5.44 1.99 10.55
C ARG A 24 -5.73 3.48 10.66
N ASP A 25 -4.83 4.22 11.29
CA ASP A 25 -5.02 5.66 11.53
C ASP A 25 -5.01 6.47 10.23
N ALA A 26 -4.34 5.98 9.21
CA ALA A 26 -4.26 6.62 7.89
C ALA A 26 -5.36 6.15 6.93
N THR A 27 -6.18 5.18 7.34
CA THR A 27 -7.16 4.57 6.45
C THR A 27 -8.56 4.74 7.04
N GLY A 28 -9.18 5.88 6.75
CA GLY A 28 -10.57 6.12 7.13
C GLY A 28 -11.53 5.48 6.14
N SER A 29 -12.79 5.30 6.57
CA SER A 29 -13.85 4.84 5.68
C SER A 29 -14.01 5.82 4.53
N GLY A 30 -14.09 5.29 3.31
CA GLY A 30 -14.19 6.10 2.10
C GLY A 30 -12.86 6.43 1.44
N LYS A 31 -11.74 5.99 2.01
CA LYS A 31 -10.45 6.20 1.37
C LYS A 31 -10.38 5.44 0.06
N GLU A 32 -10.10 6.14 -1.03
CA GLU A 32 -9.95 5.55 -2.36
C GLU A 32 -8.54 5.74 -2.88
N ILE A 33 -7.98 4.68 -3.40
CA ILE A 33 -6.65 4.70 -4.01
C ILE A 33 -6.82 4.32 -5.48
N HIS A 34 -6.44 5.23 -6.37
CA HIS A 34 -6.49 5.00 -7.81
C HIS A 34 -5.12 4.54 -8.29
N LEU A 35 -5.10 3.45 -9.04
CA LEU A 35 -3.88 2.77 -9.47
C LEU A 35 -3.82 2.67 -10.98
N LEU A 36 -2.62 2.88 -11.53
CA LEU A 36 -2.34 2.61 -12.95
C LEU A 36 -1.49 1.36 -13.05
N LEU A 37 -1.94 0.41 -13.86
CA LEU A 37 -1.18 -0.81 -14.16
C LEU A 37 -0.55 -0.67 -15.53
N GLU A 38 0.76 -0.91 -15.59
CA GLU A 38 1.52 -0.85 -16.84
C GLU A 38 2.28 -2.14 -17.05
N GLY A 39 2.25 -2.66 -18.29
CA GLY A 39 3.01 -3.81 -18.69
C GLY A 39 4.20 -3.39 -19.55
N PRO A 40 4.96 -4.38 -20.09
CA PRO A 40 6.12 -4.08 -20.96
C PRO A 40 5.75 -3.30 -22.21
N ASP A 41 4.53 -3.44 -22.68
CA ASP A 41 4.06 -2.82 -23.92
C ASP A 41 3.21 -1.57 -23.69
N GLY A 42 3.07 -1.11 -22.45
CA GLY A 42 2.36 0.12 -22.12
C GLY A 42 1.26 -0.09 -21.08
N PRO A 43 0.39 0.91 -20.89
CA PRO A 43 -0.66 0.85 -19.88
C PRO A 43 -1.63 -0.30 -20.13
N LEU A 44 -2.00 -1.00 -19.05
CA LEU A 44 -2.97 -2.09 -19.07
C LEU A 44 -4.34 -1.67 -18.56
N GLY A 45 -4.41 -0.60 -17.77
CA GLY A 45 -5.66 -0.11 -17.22
C GLY A 45 -5.50 0.51 -15.85
N GLU A 46 -6.60 1.02 -15.33
CA GLU A 46 -6.64 1.64 -14.01
C GLU A 46 -7.57 0.87 -13.09
N HIS A 47 -7.22 0.81 -11.82
CA HIS A 47 -7.99 0.15 -10.78
C HIS A 47 -8.23 1.10 -9.62
N VAL A 48 -9.30 0.83 -8.87
CA VAL A 48 -9.62 1.56 -7.66
C VAL A 48 -9.70 0.58 -6.49
N ASN A 49 -9.07 0.96 -5.39
CA ASN A 49 -9.20 0.28 -4.10
C ASN A 49 -9.89 1.24 -3.16
N ARG A 50 -11.03 0.85 -2.59
CA ARG A 50 -11.75 1.69 -1.62
C ARG A 50 -11.93 0.93 -0.32
N PHE A 51 -11.63 1.61 0.78
CA PHE A 51 -11.82 1.07 2.12
C PHE A 51 -13.11 1.61 2.73
N ARG A 52 -13.88 0.73 3.34
CA ARG A 52 -15.11 1.09 4.05
C ARG A 52 -15.30 0.20 5.28
N ASP A 53 -16.23 0.58 6.13
CA ASP A 53 -16.56 -0.15 7.35
C ASP A 53 -15.31 -0.43 8.19
N THR A 54 -14.52 0.61 8.39
CA THR A 54 -13.27 0.52 9.16
C THR A 54 -13.56 0.42 10.65
N ASP A 55 -12.78 -0.43 11.32
CA ASP A 55 -12.82 -0.59 12.77
C ASP A 55 -11.42 -0.87 13.30
N ASP A 56 -11.30 -1.25 14.58
CA ASP A 56 -10.01 -1.47 15.20
C ASP A 56 -9.25 -2.65 14.61
N GLU A 57 -9.93 -3.59 13.97
CA GLU A 57 -9.32 -4.80 13.43
C GLU A 57 -9.01 -4.69 11.95
N GLY A 58 -9.81 -3.96 11.19
CA GLY A 58 -9.63 -3.91 9.75
C GLY A 58 -10.68 -3.10 9.03
N ALA A 59 -10.86 -3.42 7.77
CA ALA A 59 -11.79 -2.72 6.89
C ALA A 59 -12.30 -3.67 5.82
N THR A 60 -13.38 -3.27 5.15
CA THR A 60 -13.80 -3.91 3.92
C THR A 60 -13.12 -3.20 2.77
N LEU A 61 -12.42 -3.96 1.94
CA LEU A 61 -11.73 -3.46 0.77
C LEU A 61 -12.51 -3.84 -0.47
N ASP A 62 -13.00 -2.82 -1.19
CA ASP A 62 -13.65 -2.97 -2.48
C ASP A 62 -12.62 -2.66 -3.57
N ARG A 63 -12.55 -3.51 -4.59
CA ARG A 63 -11.63 -3.32 -5.72
C ARG A 63 -12.39 -3.51 -7.02
N TRP A 64 -12.12 -2.62 -7.98
CA TRP A 64 -12.71 -2.74 -9.31
C TRP A 64 -11.79 -2.11 -10.36
N ALA A 65 -11.94 -2.56 -11.59
CA ALA A 65 -11.29 -1.91 -12.73
C ALA A 65 -12.15 -0.71 -13.14
N VAL A 66 -11.52 0.39 -13.48
CA VAL A 66 -12.24 1.61 -13.90
C VAL A 66 -13.10 1.31 -15.14
N GLU A 67 -12.64 0.43 -16.01
CA GLU A 67 -13.37 0.02 -17.22
C GLU A 67 -14.63 -0.80 -16.90
N ASP A 68 -14.69 -1.42 -15.73
CA ASP A 68 -15.81 -2.26 -15.33
C ASP A 68 -16.18 -1.98 -13.87
N PRO A 69 -16.74 -0.81 -13.57
CA PRO A 69 -17.02 -0.41 -12.19
C PRO A 69 -18.11 -1.21 -11.51
N HIS A 70 -18.83 -2.04 -12.25
CA HIS A 70 -19.86 -2.92 -11.67
C HIS A 70 -19.31 -4.26 -11.19
N ALA A 71 -18.12 -4.63 -11.63
CA ALA A 71 -17.49 -5.89 -11.22
C ALA A 71 -16.62 -5.64 -9.98
N VAL A 72 -17.27 -5.32 -8.88
CA VAL A 72 -16.59 -5.03 -7.61
C VAL A 72 -16.31 -6.32 -6.86
N VAL A 73 -15.06 -6.48 -6.41
CA VAL A 73 -14.65 -7.59 -5.54
C VAL A 73 -14.46 -7.01 -4.15
N SER A 74 -15.15 -7.56 -3.17
CA SER A 74 -15.10 -7.08 -1.78
C SER A 74 -14.55 -8.16 -0.87
N ASN A 75 -13.59 -7.78 -0.03
CA ASN A 75 -12.99 -8.68 0.94
C ASN A 75 -12.77 -7.93 2.25
N ARG A 76 -12.91 -8.66 3.36
CA ARG A 76 -12.51 -8.11 4.65
C ARG A 76 -11.00 -8.29 4.82
N VAL A 77 -10.31 -7.20 5.16
CA VAL A 77 -8.87 -7.23 5.42
C VAL A 77 -8.60 -6.70 6.82
N THR A 78 -7.58 -7.23 7.48
CA THR A 78 -7.16 -6.72 8.78
C THR A 78 -5.96 -5.80 8.62
N TRP A 79 -5.79 -4.88 9.57
CA TRP A 79 -4.62 -4.00 9.57
C TRP A 79 -3.33 -4.82 9.70
N ALA A 80 -3.38 -5.91 10.48
CA ALA A 80 -2.24 -6.82 10.62
C ALA A 80 -1.87 -7.51 9.30
N GLU A 81 -2.86 -7.91 8.50
CA GLU A 81 -2.61 -8.50 7.19
C GLU A 81 -1.96 -7.47 6.25
N LEU A 82 -2.44 -6.24 6.27
CA LEU A 82 -1.89 -5.17 5.43
C LEU A 82 -0.44 -4.87 5.82
N GLN A 83 -0.15 -4.83 7.11
CA GLN A 83 1.23 -4.69 7.57
C GLN A 83 2.09 -5.88 7.10
N GLY A 84 1.54 -7.09 7.20
CA GLY A 84 2.24 -8.32 6.82
C GLY A 84 2.66 -8.37 5.36
N HIS A 85 1.92 -7.70 4.48
CA HIS A 85 2.27 -7.63 3.06
C HIS A 85 3.58 -6.89 2.82
N ALA A 86 4.05 -6.09 3.79
CA ALA A 86 5.30 -5.35 3.71
C ALA A 86 6.40 -5.97 4.59
N ALA A 87 6.23 -7.21 5.02
CA ALA A 87 7.22 -7.94 5.79
C ALA A 87 8.12 -8.73 4.85
N PHE A 88 9.29 -8.18 4.55
CA PHE A 88 10.23 -8.77 3.60
C PHE A 88 11.37 -9.50 4.32
N ASP A 89 11.89 -10.55 3.67
CA ASP A 89 13.00 -11.34 4.18
C ASP A 89 14.27 -10.49 4.21
N ALA A 90 14.92 -10.41 5.37
CA ALA A 90 16.13 -9.63 5.55
C ALA A 90 17.30 -10.12 4.70
N ASP A 91 17.37 -11.43 4.44
CA ASP A 91 18.48 -12.02 3.70
C ASP A 91 18.42 -11.74 2.20
N THR A 92 17.24 -11.50 1.65
CA THR A 92 17.04 -11.36 0.21
C THR A 92 16.56 -9.97 -0.21
N THR A 93 16.41 -9.05 0.74
CA THR A 93 15.86 -7.72 0.48
C THR A 93 16.84 -6.62 0.84
N SER A 94 17.02 -5.68 -0.06
CA SER A 94 17.80 -4.47 0.19
C SER A 94 16.84 -3.30 0.41
N VAL A 95 17.12 -2.49 1.44
CA VAL A 95 16.29 -1.33 1.79
C VAL A 95 17.10 -0.06 1.61
N SER A 96 16.50 0.94 1.00
CA SER A 96 17.10 2.27 0.87
C SER A 96 16.03 3.34 1.00
N THR A 97 16.45 4.55 1.30
CA THR A 97 15.56 5.71 1.30
C THR A 97 15.85 6.51 0.04
N VAL A 98 14.82 6.76 -0.74
CA VAL A 98 14.94 7.43 -2.03
C VAL A 98 13.87 8.50 -2.19
N SER A 99 14.13 9.44 -3.08
CA SER A 99 13.13 10.41 -3.50
C SER A 99 12.53 9.90 -4.79
N LEU A 100 11.21 9.81 -4.85
CA LEU A 100 10.49 9.27 -6.00
C LEU A 100 9.53 10.32 -6.56
N SER A 101 9.60 10.56 -7.85
CA SER A 101 8.66 11.43 -8.52
C SER A 101 7.43 10.61 -8.91
N THR A 102 6.25 11.00 -8.40
CA THR A 102 5.00 10.26 -8.60
C THR A 102 3.89 11.20 -9.00
N PRO A 103 2.74 10.68 -9.45
CA PRO A 103 1.56 11.53 -9.66
C PRO A 103 1.09 12.26 -8.40
N LEU A 104 1.47 11.75 -7.21
CA LEU A 104 1.18 12.41 -5.94
C LEU A 104 2.17 13.54 -5.64
N GLY A 105 3.24 13.68 -6.43
CA GLY A 105 4.30 14.63 -6.24
C GLY A 105 5.62 13.94 -5.92
N GLN A 106 6.59 14.73 -5.48
CA GLN A 106 7.89 14.23 -5.06
C GLN A 106 7.77 13.67 -3.65
N LEU A 107 7.99 12.37 -3.51
CA LEU A 107 7.82 11.68 -2.23
C LEU A 107 9.13 11.09 -1.74
N THR A 108 9.32 11.13 -0.41
CA THR A 108 10.40 10.37 0.22
C THR A 108 9.89 8.98 0.49
N CYS A 109 10.55 7.99 -0.07
CA CYS A 109 10.10 6.60 0.00
C CYS A 109 11.16 5.68 0.58
N ARG A 110 10.69 4.61 1.22
CA ARG A 110 11.54 3.47 1.53
C ARG A 110 11.39 2.49 0.37
N LYS A 111 12.49 2.19 -0.27
CA LYS A 111 12.52 1.26 -1.40
C LYS A 111 13.01 -0.09 -0.93
N TYR A 112 12.17 -1.10 -1.12
CA TYR A 112 12.51 -2.49 -0.82
C TYR A 112 12.75 -3.22 -2.14
N ASP A 113 13.99 -3.63 -2.35
CA ASP A 113 14.41 -4.36 -3.56
C ASP A 113 14.51 -5.83 -3.19
N THR A 114 13.58 -6.63 -3.68
CA THR A 114 13.46 -8.05 -3.34
C THR A 114 13.63 -8.92 -4.56
N ASP A 115 13.76 -10.24 -4.36
CA ASP A 115 13.82 -11.20 -5.46
C ASP A 115 12.53 -11.23 -6.27
N ASP A 116 11.40 -10.86 -5.65
CA ASP A 116 10.08 -10.90 -6.30
C ASP A 116 9.68 -9.58 -6.94
N GLY A 117 10.40 -8.51 -6.65
CA GLY A 117 10.09 -7.20 -7.20
C GLY A 117 10.63 -6.06 -6.34
N VAL A 118 10.24 -4.86 -6.72
CA VAL A 118 10.67 -3.63 -6.04
C VAL A 118 9.43 -2.89 -5.56
N PHE A 119 9.47 -2.42 -4.30
CA PHE A 119 8.32 -1.77 -3.65
C PHE A 119 8.77 -0.43 -3.05
N TRP A 120 8.04 0.64 -3.38
CA TRP A 120 8.30 1.97 -2.85
C TRP A 120 7.15 2.39 -1.92
N PHE A 121 7.46 2.58 -0.64
CA PHE A 121 6.49 3.01 0.36
C PHE A 121 6.75 4.46 0.73
N SER A 122 5.77 5.32 0.54
CA SER A 122 5.90 6.74 0.95
C SER A 122 5.81 6.86 2.47
N ILE A 123 6.73 7.59 3.06
CA ILE A 123 6.74 7.84 4.50
C ILE A 123 5.46 8.57 4.94
N ASP A 124 4.91 9.41 4.08
CA ASP A 124 3.75 10.24 4.39
C ASP A 124 2.40 9.59 4.09
N HIS A 125 2.41 8.41 3.45
CA HIS A 125 1.17 7.73 3.05
C HIS A 125 1.17 6.29 3.55
N PRO A 126 0.91 6.06 4.86
CA PRO A 126 0.88 4.71 5.41
C PRO A 126 -0.13 3.81 4.69
N GLY A 127 0.29 2.60 4.41
CA GLY A 127 -0.55 1.62 3.75
C GLY A 127 0.20 0.89 2.65
N MET A 128 -0.43 0.76 1.48
CA MET A 128 0.18 0.07 0.34
C MET A 128 1.33 0.88 -0.25
N PRO A 129 2.23 0.24 -1.01
CA PRO A 129 3.28 0.99 -1.70
C PRO A 129 2.68 1.96 -2.72
N VAL A 130 3.31 3.12 -2.87
CA VAL A 130 2.88 4.11 -3.87
C VAL A 130 3.30 3.72 -5.28
N GLN A 131 4.24 2.79 -5.39
CA GLN A 131 4.64 2.19 -6.64
C GLN A 131 5.27 0.83 -6.36
N TYR A 132 5.02 -0.14 -7.21
CA TYR A 132 5.73 -1.42 -7.13
C TYR A 132 5.85 -2.04 -8.52
N GLU A 133 6.91 -2.84 -8.69
CA GLU A 133 7.23 -3.54 -9.93
C GLU A 133 7.43 -5.01 -9.62
N SER A 134 6.81 -5.88 -10.39
CA SER A 134 6.95 -7.33 -10.26
C SER A 134 6.57 -7.98 -11.59
N ASP A 135 7.33 -8.97 -12.02
CA ASP A 135 7.05 -9.75 -13.24
C ASP A 135 6.87 -8.88 -14.50
N GLY A 136 7.66 -7.81 -14.61
CA GLY A 136 7.61 -6.93 -15.76
C GLY A 136 6.44 -5.95 -15.74
N MET A 137 5.67 -5.95 -14.67
CA MET A 137 4.53 -5.04 -14.51
C MET A 137 4.84 -3.99 -13.46
N ARG A 138 4.32 -2.79 -13.68
CA ARG A 138 4.43 -1.70 -12.72
C ARG A 138 3.05 -1.24 -12.31
N THR A 139 2.84 -1.07 -11.02
CA THR A 139 1.63 -0.46 -10.46
C THR A 139 2.02 0.85 -9.80
N THR A 140 1.35 1.93 -10.16
CA THR A 140 1.62 3.26 -9.63
C THR A 140 0.34 3.85 -9.05
N VAL A 141 0.43 4.41 -7.86
CA VAL A 141 -0.69 5.14 -7.26
C VAL A 141 -0.82 6.49 -7.95
N LEU A 142 -1.97 6.73 -8.56
CA LEU A 142 -2.26 7.98 -9.27
C LEU A 142 -2.81 9.03 -8.32
N SER A 143 -3.67 8.63 -7.39
CA SER A 143 -4.27 9.53 -6.41
C SER A 143 -4.71 8.75 -5.19
N ILE A 144 -4.75 9.46 -4.06
CA ILE A 144 -5.30 8.95 -2.81
C ILE A 144 -6.34 9.98 -2.37
N GLU A 145 -7.59 9.57 -2.32
CA GLU A 145 -8.68 10.43 -1.91
C GLU A 145 -9.21 9.91 -0.57
N THR A 146 -9.42 10.82 0.35
CA THR A 146 -10.04 10.49 1.63
C THR A 146 -11.38 11.16 1.67
N GLU A 147 -12.34 10.49 2.32
CA GLU A 147 -13.64 11.10 2.52
C GLU A 147 -13.45 12.29 3.47
N SER A 148 -13.66 13.48 2.94
CA SER A 148 -13.62 14.69 3.75
C SER A 148 -14.75 14.65 4.74
N ALA A 149 -14.46 14.99 5.99
CA ALA A 149 -15.56 15.21 6.94
C ALA A 149 -16.51 16.23 6.30
N PRO A 150 -17.81 15.95 6.32
CA PRO A 150 -18.74 16.87 5.71
C PRO A 150 -18.58 18.25 6.34
N SER A 151 -18.41 19.23 5.49
CA SER A 151 -18.33 20.61 5.97
C SER A 151 -19.63 20.95 6.69
N PRO A 152 -19.52 21.54 7.86
CA PRO A 152 -20.73 21.99 8.54
C PRO A 152 -21.46 23.06 7.72
#